data_baa3895d3dc9c5a1306e209269e33153
#
_entry.id   baa3895d3dc9c5a1306e209269e33153
#
_cell.length_a   1.000
_cell.length_b   1.000
_cell.length_c   1.000
_cell.angle_alpha   90.00
_cell.angle_beta   90.00
_cell.angle_gamma   90.00
#
_symmetry.space_group_name_H-M   'P 1'
#
loop_
_entity.id
_entity.type
_entity.pdbx_description
1 polymer ?
#
loop_
_entity_poly.entity_id
_entity_poly.type
_entity_poly.pdbx_seq_one_letter_code
_entity_poly.pdbx_strand_id
1 'polypeptide(L)'
;SVVTVFVGHGIGRRMHEDPQVHNYGEPGTGKGIKAGLVIAVEPMVNAGLPDVEVLDDRWTAVTKDRKLSAHFEHTIAILDEGPWVLTRPSSTPGNPGHDSFSLHSPPLEPS
;
A
#
# COMPACT_ATOMS: atom_id res chain seq x y z
N SER A 1 2.57 3.14 14.30
CA SER A 1 3.70 3.55 13.42
C SER A 1 3.47 3.11 11.98
N VAL A 2 4.21 3.71 11.07
CA VAL A 2 4.21 3.34 9.65
C VAL A 2 5.48 2.58 9.34
N VAL A 3 5.36 1.44 8.65
CA VAL A 3 6.52 0.66 8.20
C VAL A 3 7.21 1.40 7.06
N THR A 4 8.51 1.58 7.15
CA THR A 4 9.30 2.38 6.19
C THR A 4 10.14 1.53 5.23
N VAL A 5 10.41 0.28 5.56
CA VAL A 5 11.28 -0.61 4.75
C VAL A 5 10.55 -1.25 3.57
N PHE A 6 9.23 -1.31 3.60
CA PHE A 6 8.40 -1.72 2.49
C PHE A 6 7.70 -0.51 1.89
N VAL A 7 7.65 -0.45 0.58
CA VAL A 7 7.12 0.69 -0.16
C VAL A 7 6.22 0.21 -1.29
N GLY A 8 5.31 1.08 -1.72
CA GLY A 8 4.57 0.89 -2.95
C GLY A 8 5.47 1.05 -4.17
N HIS A 9 4.93 0.84 -5.33
CA HIS A 9 5.70 0.78 -6.57
C HIS A 9 4.89 1.17 -7.79
N GLY A 10 5.59 1.52 -8.87
CA GLY A 10 4.98 1.61 -10.18
C GLY A 10 4.53 0.24 -10.69
N ILE A 11 3.56 0.25 -11.58
CA ILE A 11 3.02 -0.94 -12.25
C ILE A 11 2.97 -0.66 -13.75
N GLY A 12 3.44 -1.61 -14.53
CA GLY A 12 3.40 -1.54 -15.98
C GLY A 12 3.41 -2.94 -16.59
N ARG A 13 4.35 -3.17 -17.50
CA ARG A 13 4.55 -4.51 -18.06
C ARG A 13 5.03 -5.52 -17.02
N ARG A 14 5.66 -5.04 -15.96
CA ARG A 14 6.01 -5.82 -14.77
C ARG A 14 5.18 -5.37 -13.59
N MET A 15 4.98 -6.28 -12.64
CA MET A 15 4.23 -5.98 -11.43
C MET A 15 4.91 -4.89 -10.60
N HIS A 16 6.24 -4.92 -10.52
CA HIS A 16 7.04 -3.96 -9.75
C HIS A 16 7.95 -3.18 -10.69
N GLU A 17 7.64 -1.91 -10.83
CA GLU A 17 8.41 -0.96 -11.64
C GLU A 17 8.65 0.32 -10.85
N ASP A 18 9.55 1.19 -11.35
CA ASP A 18 9.69 2.54 -10.83
C ASP A 18 8.39 3.34 -11.05
N PRO A 19 8.11 4.31 -10.21
CA PRO A 19 8.88 4.74 -9.05
C PRO A 19 8.58 3.93 -7.79
N GLN A 20 9.44 4.06 -6.77
CA GLN A 20 9.08 3.68 -5.40
C GLN A 20 8.06 4.67 -4.86
N VAL A 21 7.06 4.16 -4.16
CA VAL A 21 5.98 4.96 -3.55
C VAL A 21 6.07 4.81 -2.04
N HIS A 22 6.76 5.74 -1.41
CA HIS A 22 6.93 5.74 0.05
C HIS A 22 5.60 6.05 0.75
N ASN A 23 5.41 5.46 1.92
CA ASN A 23 4.23 5.69 2.76
C ASN A 23 4.44 6.81 3.78
N TYR A 24 5.50 7.58 3.62
CA TYR A 24 5.90 8.71 4.45
C TYR A 24 6.64 9.74 3.58
N GLY A 25 6.76 10.96 4.06
CA GLY A 25 7.52 12.02 3.40
C GLY A 25 6.89 13.39 3.58
N GLU A 26 7.55 14.38 3.03
CA GLU A 26 7.07 15.77 3.02
C GLU A 26 6.07 15.98 1.87
N PRO A 27 4.89 16.53 2.14
CA PRO A 27 3.96 16.89 1.08
C PRO A 27 4.57 17.80 0.02
N GLY A 28 4.20 17.60 -1.23
CA GLY A 28 4.68 18.44 -2.34
C GLY A 28 6.10 18.17 -2.80
N THR A 29 6.72 17.10 -2.31
CA THR A 29 8.06 16.66 -2.71
C THR A 29 8.02 15.35 -3.48
N GLY A 30 9.16 14.91 -3.98
CA GLY A 30 9.28 13.65 -4.70
C GLY A 30 8.96 13.75 -6.19
N LYS A 31 8.72 12.60 -6.81
CA LYS A 31 8.45 12.53 -8.24
C LYS A 31 7.09 13.11 -8.60
N GLY A 32 7.06 13.91 -9.66
CA GLY A 32 5.79 14.45 -10.18
C GLY A 32 4.84 13.36 -10.66
N ILE A 33 3.56 13.55 -10.37
CA ILE A 33 2.48 12.65 -10.82
C ILE A 33 1.99 13.16 -12.18
N LYS A 34 2.01 12.27 -13.19
CA LYS A 34 1.56 12.57 -14.54
C LYS A 34 0.58 11.52 -15.03
N ALA A 35 -0.32 11.92 -15.93
CA ALA A 35 -1.22 10.99 -16.60
C ALA A 35 -0.43 9.85 -17.29
N GLY A 36 -0.96 8.65 -17.21
CA GLY A 36 -0.32 7.43 -17.69
C GLY A 36 0.46 6.66 -16.62
N LEU A 37 0.71 7.27 -15.46
CA LEU A 37 1.34 6.59 -14.33
C LEU A 37 0.35 5.63 -13.66
N VAL A 38 0.78 4.41 -13.38
CA VAL A 38 0.03 3.43 -12.58
C VAL A 38 0.91 3.01 -11.42
N ILE A 39 0.37 3.09 -10.22
CA ILE A 39 1.12 2.81 -8.98
C ILE A 39 0.32 1.94 -8.02
N ALA A 40 1.03 1.18 -7.20
CA ALA A 40 0.49 0.57 -6.00
C ALA A 40 0.81 1.47 -4.80
N VAL A 41 -0.21 1.85 -4.06
CA VAL A 41 -0.08 2.55 -2.77
C VAL A 41 -0.46 1.53 -1.70
N GLU A 42 0.50 1.15 -0.87
CA GLU A 42 0.36 -0.02 -0.01
C GLU A 42 0.93 0.16 1.40
N PRO A 43 0.38 1.10 2.17
CA PRO A 43 0.87 1.35 3.52
C PRO A 43 0.69 0.15 4.45
N MET A 44 1.68 -0.05 5.31
CA MET A 44 1.63 -0.96 6.44
C MET A 44 1.65 -0.16 7.73
N VAL A 45 0.68 -0.38 8.60
CA VAL A 45 0.53 0.35 9.86
C VAL A 45 0.61 -0.63 11.02
N ASN A 46 1.55 -0.35 11.93
CA ASN A 46 1.81 -1.18 13.11
C ASN A 46 1.20 -0.55 14.37
N ALA A 47 0.64 -1.39 15.24
CA ALA A 47 0.17 -0.96 16.56
C ALA A 47 1.32 -0.52 17.47
N GLY A 48 2.54 -1.02 17.23
CA GLY A 48 3.74 -0.70 17.98
C GLY A 48 4.81 -0.01 17.14
N LEU A 49 6.04 -0.48 17.26
CA LEU A 49 7.21 0.06 16.58
C LEU A 49 7.21 -0.30 15.08
N PRO A 50 7.88 0.50 14.23
CA PRO A 50 7.88 0.27 12.79
C PRO A 50 8.76 -0.90 12.34
N ASP A 51 9.62 -1.41 13.22
CA ASP A 51 10.58 -2.44 12.86
C ASP A 51 9.92 -3.75 12.50
N VAL A 52 10.41 -4.36 11.43
CA VAL A 52 9.96 -5.66 10.92
C VAL A 52 11.12 -6.64 10.86
N GLU A 53 10.79 -7.93 10.86
CA GLU A 53 11.71 -9.03 10.79
C GLU A 53 11.26 -9.99 9.69
N VAL A 54 12.16 -10.38 8.81
CA VAL A 54 11.92 -11.43 7.81
C VAL A 54 12.35 -12.77 8.40
N LEU A 55 11.44 -13.73 8.40
CA LEU A 55 11.69 -15.05 8.97
C LEU A 55 12.62 -15.90 8.10
N ASP A 56 12.99 -17.09 8.60
CA ASP A 56 13.95 -17.99 7.98
C ASP A 56 13.52 -18.50 6.60
N ASP A 57 12.22 -18.49 6.30
CA ASP A 57 11.69 -18.79 4.96
C ASP A 57 12.03 -17.72 3.91
N ARG A 58 12.64 -16.60 4.32
CA ARG A 58 13.02 -15.45 3.50
C ARG A 58 11.85 -14.75 2.80
N TRP A 59 10.65 -15.03 3.26
CA TRP A 59 9.41 -14.50 2.69
C TRP A 59 8.52 -13.84 3.73
N THR A 60 8.25 -14.52 4.85
CA THR A 60 7.33 -14.05 5.87
C THR A 60 7.93 -12.87 6.62
N ALA A 61 7.27 -11.74 6.60
CA ALA A 61 7.63 -10.57 7.39
C ALA A 61 6.67 -10.41 8.57
N VAL A 62 7.20 -10.20 9.75
CA VAL A 62 6.45 -10.00 10.98
C VAL A 62 6.91 -8.73 11.67
N THR A 63 6.07 -8.15 12.53
CA THR A 63 6.49 -7.06 13.40
C THR A 63 7.52 -7.58 14.41
N LYS A 64 8.60 -6.84 14.59
CA LYS A 64 9.67 -7.25 15.51
C LYS A 64 9.19 -7.33 16.95
N ASP A 65 8.29 -6.45 17.36
CA ASP A 65 7.68 -6.43 18.70
C ASP A 65 6.45 -7.36 18.84
N ARG A 66 6.09 -8.09 17.78
CA ARG A 66 4.96 -9.04 17.73
C ARG A 66 3.59 -8.40 17.95
N LYS A 67 3.47 -7.09 17.87
CA LYS A 67 2.19 -6.39 17.91
C LYS A 67 1.50 -6.44 16.56
N LEU A 68 0.20 -6.14 16.55
CA LEU A 68 -0.62 -6.19 15.34
C LEU A 68 -0.14 -5.22 14.26
N SER A 69 -0.32 -5.62 13.02
CA SER A 69 -0.07 -4.81 11.84
C SER A 69 -1.22 -4.96 10.84
N ALA A 70 -1.46 -3.93 10.08
CA ALA A 70 -2.42 -3.94 8.99
C ALA A 70 -1.75 -3.45 7.70
N HIS A 71 -2.03 -4.13 6.59
CA HIS A 71 -1.57 -3.78 5.26
C HIS A 71 -2.78 -3.45 4.39
N PHE A 72 -2.72 -2.30 3.73
CA PHE A 72 -3.75 -1.83 2.79
C PHE A 72 -3.09 -1.59 1.45
N GLU A 73 -3.74 -1.96 0.37
CA GLU A 73 -3.18 -1.76 -0.96
C GLU A 73 -4.27 -1.37 -1.96
N HIS A 74 -3.98 -0.34 -2.75
CA HIS A 74 -4.74 0.00 -3.93
C HIS A 74 -3.82 0.20 -5.13
N THR A 75 -4.31 -0.23 -6.30
CA THR A 75 -3.71 0.14 -7.59
C THR A 75 -4.43 1.36 -8.12
N ILE A 76 -3.68 2.40 -8.42
CA ILE A 76 -4.20 3.70 -8.84
C ILE A 76 -3.61 4.05 -10.21
N ALA A 77 -4.48 4.30 -11.17
CA ALA A 77 -4.09 4.85 -12.47
C ALA A 77 -4.30 6.36 -12.46
N ILE A 78 -3.32 7.10 -12.97
CA ILE A 78 -3.43 8.55 -13.13
C ILE A 78 -3.91 8.84 -14.55
N LEU A 79 -5.10 9.38 -14.66
CA LEU A 79 -5.72 9.80 -15.92
C LEU A 79 -5.63 11.32 -16.06
N ASP A 80 -5.97 11.85 -17.22
CA ASP A 80 -6.07 13.29 -17.42
C ASP A 80 -7.09 13.96 -16.51
N GLU A 81 -8.16 13.24 -16.17
CA GLU A 81 -9.23 13.71 -15.27
C GLU A 81 -8.87 13.59 -13.79
N GLY A 82 -7.78 12.89 -13.45
CA GLY A 82 -7.34 12.66 -12.09
C GLY A 82 -7.11 11.19 -11.76
N PRO A 83 -6.95 10.85 -10.48
CA PRO A 83 -6.67 9.48 -10.08
C PRO A 83 -7.90 8.57 -10.18
N TRP A 84 -7.68 7.37 -10.65
CA TRP A 84 -8.69 6.31 -10.70
C TRP A 84 -8.22 5.11 -9.90
N VAL A 85 -8.94 4.77 -8.82
CA VAL A 85 -8.64 3.62 -7.97
C VAL A 85 -9.22 2.37 -8.62
N LEU A 86 -8.36 1.57 -9.26
CA LEU A 86 -8.76 0.39 -10.02
C LEU A 86 -9.25 -0.76 -9.14
N THR A 87 -8.74 -0.87 -7.93
CA THR A 87 -9.04 -1.94 -6.98
C THR A 87 -10.11 -1.57 -5.97
N ARG A 88 -10.82 -0.48 -6.21
CA ARG A 88 -11.94 -0.05 -5.36
C ARG A 88 -13.06 -1.09 -5.46
N PRO A 89 -13.63 -1.55 -4.32
CA PRO A 89 -14.79 -2.42 -4.35
C PRO A 89 -15.94 -1.75 -5.10
N SER A 90 -16.64 -2.51 -5.94
CA SER A 90 -17.84 -2.01 -6.60
C SER A 90 -18.88 -1.69 -5.54
N SER A 91 -19.48 -0.47 -5.63
CA SER A 91 -20.58 -0.11 -4.76
C SER A 91 -21.77 -1.04 -5.04
N THR A 92 -22.26 -1.74 -4.02
CA THR A 92 -23.53 -2.43 -4.10
C THR A 92 -24.61 -1.38 -4.32
N PRO A 93 -25.59 -1.58 -5.24
CA PRO A 93 -26.69 -0.65 -5.40
C PRO A 93 -27.37 -0.41 -4.05
N GLY A 94 -27.39 0.84 -3.58
CA GLY A 94 -27.98 1.23 -2.30
C GLY A 94 -26.99 1.56 -1.19
N ASN A 95 -25.69 1.44 -1.40
CA ASN A 95 -24.69 1.86 -0.44
C ASN A 95 -23.74 2.89 -1.06
N PRO A 96 -24.10 4.20 -1.03
CA PRO A 96 -23.23 5.23 -1.54
C PRO A 96 -22.03 5.41 -0.61
N GLY A 97 -20.85 5.00 -1.09
CA GLY A 97 -19.63 5.61 -0.62
C GLY A 97 -19.09 5.18 0.72
N HIS A 98 -19.07 3.90 1.03
CA HIS A 98 -18.06 3.44 1.96
C HIS A 98 -16.76 3.18 1.18
N ASP A 99 -15.83 4.11 1.30
CA ASP A 99 -14.42 3.87 1.00
C ASP A 99 -13.87 2.90 2.04
N SER A 100 -14.38 1.67 2.02
CA SER A 100 -13.81 0.62 2.83
C SER A 100 -12.52 0.19 2.16
N PHE A 101 -11.40 0.58 2.74
CA PHE A 101 -10.12 -0.06 2.42
C PHE A 101 -10.29 -1.55 2.67
N SER A 102 -10.25 -2.33 1.60
CA SER A 102 -10.28 -3.77 1.72
C SER A 102 -8.92 -4.24 2.23
N LEU A 103 -8.92 -4.93 3.35
CA LEU A 103 -7.75 -5.67 3.83
C LEU A 103 -7.47 -6.79 2.81
N HIS A 104 -6.46 -6.61 1.97
CA HIS A 104 -6.10 -7.59 0.95
C HIS A 104 -5.02 -8.56 1.40
N SER A 105 -4.47 -8.33 2.57
CA SER A 105 -3.50 -9.24 3.16
C SER A 105 -3.93 -9.57 4.58
N PRO A 106 -3.75 -10.79 5.02
CA PRO A 106 -3.90 -11.10 6.44
C PRO A 106 -2.98 -10.18 7.22
N PRO A 107 -3.35 -9.79 8.44
CA PRO A 107 -2.43 -9.10 9.31
C PRO A 107 -1.13 -9.88 9.35
N LEU A 108 0.00 -9.16 9.38
CA LEU A 108 1.29 -9.80 9.63
C LEU A 108 1.12 -10.58 10.95
N GLU A 109 0.96 -11.89 10.83
CA GLU A 109 0.70 -12.71 12.00
C GLU A 109 1.89 -12.61 12.96
N PRO A 110 1.62 -12.38 14.25
CA PRO A 110 2.65 -12.60 15.25
C PRO A 110 2.98 -14.09 15.24
N SER A 111 4.21 -14.40 14.88
CA SER A 111 4.72 -15.78 14.93
C SER A 111 4.98 -16.21 16.37
#